data_118e89bbc3f27875ab72f2c3647a84f6
#
_entry.id   118e89bbc3f27875ab72f2c3647a84f6
#
_cell.length_a   1.000
_cell.length_b   1.000
_cell.length_c   1.000
_cell.angle_alpha   90.00
_cell.angle_beta   90.00
_cell.angle_gamma   90.00
#
_symmetry.space_group_name_H-M   'P 1'
#
loop_
_entity.id
_entity.type
_entity.pdbx_description
1 polymer ?
#
loop_
_entity_poly.entity_id
_entity_poly.type
_entity_poly.pdbx_seq_one_letter_code
_entity_poly.pdbx_strand_id
1 'polypeptide(L)'
;MNSHIEDLRKKLNEHHWEVSEELEGNELDISGYWVINQFYEPNKSLTLGFEGMDDLKVLPMEKSYACFLSEKPSISLYFSKNNPKKWKKNLEEFVLNLNSVIFDKI
;
A
#
# COMPACT_ATOMS: atom_id res chain seq x y z
N MET A 1 18.37 0.21 -8.11
CA MET A 1 17.03 -0.06 -8.67
C MET A 1 16.01 -0.05 -7.55
N ASN A 2 15.02 0.84 -7.63
CA ASN A 2 14.02 0.96 -6.59
C ASN A 2 13.00 -0.17 -6.69
N SER A 3 12.67 -0.77 -5.56
CA SER A 3 11.60 -1.75 -5.51
C SER A 3 10.24 -1.06 -5.60
N HIS A 4 9.21 -1.83 -5.93
CA HIS A 4 7.84 -1.30 -5.94
C HIS A 4 7.40 -0.83 -4.53
N ILE A 5 7.95 -1.43 -3.48
CA ILE A 5 7.69 -1.02 -2.10
C ILE A 5 8.26 0.38 -1.84
N GLU A 6 9.47 0.63 -2.32
CA GLU A 6 10.08 1.96 -2.18
C GLU A 6 9.33 3.01 -2.98
N ASP A 7 8.89 2.64 -4.20
CA ASP A 7 8.09 3.54 -5.03
C ASP A 7 6.79 3.92 -4.33
N LEU A 8 6.12 2.94 -3.70
CA LEU A 8 4.89 3.18 -2.96
C LEU A 8 5.13 4.09 -1.76
N ARG A 9 6.17 3.81 -0.98
CA ARG A 9 6.52 4.64 0.19
C ARG A 9 6.79 6.09 -0.23
N LYS A 10 7.53 6.27 -1.32
CA LYS A 10 7.85 7.59 -1.84
C LYS A 10 6.58 8.33 -2.29
N LYS A 11 5.69 7.64 -3.00
CA LYS A 11 4.45 8.25 -3.47
C LYS A 11 3.54 8.64 -2.29
N LEU A 12 3.46 7.80 -1.28
CA LEU A 12 2.72 8.12 -0.06
C LEU A 12 3.25 9.40 0.58
N ASN A 13 4.58 9.51 0.71
CA ASN A 13 5.20 10.71 1.28
C ASN A 13 4.93 11.96 0.44
N GLU A 14 4.90 11.83 -0.88
CA GLU A 14 4.57 12.96 -1.77
C GLU A 14 3.16 13.48 -1.54
N HIS A 15 2.26 12.62 -1.09
CA HIS A 15 0.87 12.99 -0.80
C HIS A 15 0.60 13.16 0.69
N HIS A 16 1.66 13.42 1.46
CA HIS A 16 1.59 13.73 2.90
C HIS A 16 1.14 12.57 3.78
N TRP A 17 1.40 11.35 3.33
CA TRP A 17 1.22 10.15 4.15
C TRP A 17 2.56 9.69 4.67
N GLU A 18 2.56 9.12 5.88
CA GLU A 18 3.75 8.45 6.42
C GLU A 18 3.39 7.06 6.90
N VAL A 19 4.34 6.15 6.84
CA VAL A 19 4.18 4.81 7.38
C VAL A 19 4.57 4.86 8.85
N SER A 20 3.58 4.77 9.73
CA SER A 20 3.82 4.85 11.18
C SER A 20 4.17 3.50 11.80
N GLU A 21 3.66 2.41 11.23
CA GLU A 21 3.95 1.06 11.70
C GLU A 21 4.06 0.10 10.53
N GLU A 22 4.94 -0.88 10.67
CA GLU A 22 5.07 -2.00 9.73
C GLU A 22 4.86 -3.27 10.53
N LEU A 23 3.82 -4.03 10.17
CA LEU A 23 3.40 -5.22 10.89
C LEU A 23 3.61 -6.47 10.05
N GLU A 24 3.92 -7.58 10.69
CA GLU A 24 4.03 -8.86 10.00
C GLU A 24 2.65 -9.39 9.63
N GLY A 25 2.59 -10.13 8.53
CA GLY A 25 1.36 -10.77 8.10
C GLY A 25 0.99 -11.95 8.99
N ASN A 26 -0.30 -12.07 9.31
CA ASN A 26 -0.81 -13.13 10.15
C ASN A 26 -1.58 -14.19 9.36
N GLU A 27 -1.82 -13.96 8.08
CA GLU A 27 -2.60 -14.83 7.22
C GLU A 27 -1.72 -15.39 6.12
N LEU A 28 -2.14 -16.53 5.55
CA LEU A 28 -1.32 -17.26 4.58
C LEU A 28 -0.92 -16.45 3.35
N ASP A 29 -1.75 -15.54 2.93
CA ASP A 29 -1.53 -14.77 1.70
C ASP A 29 -1.08 -13.31 1.95
N ILE A 30 -0.87 -12.93 3.21
CA ILE A 30 -0.52 -11.55 3.56
C ILE A 30 0.94 -11.49 4.01
N SER A 31 1.76 -10.76 3.24
CA SER A 31 3.17 -10.56 3.57
C SER A 31 3.37 -9.60 4.73
N GLY A 32 2.46 -8.67 4.91
CA GLY A 32 2.55 -7.71 6.01
C GLY A 32 1.53 -6.60 5.86
N TYR A 33 1.57 -5.68 6.82
CA TYR A 33 0.67 -4.52 6.86
C TYR A 33 1.45 -3.26 7.14
N TRP A 34 1.03 -2.15 6.54
CA TRP A 34 1.52 -0.82 6.90
C TRP A 34 0.36 -0.02 7.47
N VAL A 35 0.57 0.58 8.64
CA VAL A 35 -0.36 1.59 9.15
C VAL A 35 0.17 2.94 8.67
N ILE A 36 -0.65 3.68 7.96
CA ILE A 36 -0.28 4.98 7.39
C ILE A 36 -1.15 6.08 7.98
N ASN A 37 -0.55 7.24 8.20
CA ASN A 37 -1.21 8.42 8.76
C ASN A 37 -0.92 9.62 7.88
N GLN A 38 -1.84 10.57 7.86
CA GLN A 38 -1.55 11.85 7.22
C GLN A 38 -0.72 12.74 8.15
N PHE A 39 0.19 13.51 7.57
CA PHE A 39 1.06 14.41 8.34
C PHE A 39 0.27 15.42 9.15
N TYR A 40 -0.84 15.91 8.59
CA TYR A 40 -1.66 16.95 9.19
C TYR A 40 -2.67 16.44 10.19
N GLU A 41 -3.02 15.17 10.10
CA GLU A 41 -4.03 14.56 10.94
C GLU A 41 -3.60 13.16 11.37
N PRO A 42 -2.66 13.05 12.32
CA PRO A 42 -2.15 11.74 12.75
C PRO A 42 -3.19 10.83 13.36
N ASN A 43 -4.33 11.36 13.78
CA ASN A 43 -5.43 10.56 14.34
C ASN A 43 -6.20 9.78 13.28
N LYS A 44 -6.03 10.14 12.00
CA LYS A 44 -6.66 9.44 10.90
C LYS A 44 -5.65 8.50 10.27
N SER A 45 -5.86 7.23 10.47
CA SER A 45 -4.96 6.21 9.92
C SER A 45 -5.72 5.23 9.04
N LEU A 46 -5.00 4.65 8.10
CA LEU A 46 -5.47 3.58 7.24
C LEU A 46 -4.47 2.45 7.31
N THR A 47 -4.93 1.25 7.00
CA THR A 47 -4.07 0.07 6.99
C THR A 47 -3.99 -0.52 5.60
N LEU A 48 -2.78 -0.66 5.07
CA LEU A 48 -2.52 -1.32 3.80
C LEU A 48 -2.08 -2.75 4.06
N GLY A 49 -2.74 -3.71 3.41
CA GLY A 49 -2.32 -5.11 3.44
C GLY A 49 -1.55 -5.45 2.17
N PHE A 50 -0.47 -6.20 2.29
CA PHE A 50 0.37 -6.59 1.16
C PHE A 50 0.22 -8.08 0.91
N GLU A 51 -0.22 -8.44 -0.29
CA GLU A 51 -0.43 -9.81 -0.68
C GLU A 51 0.83 -10.42 -1.28
N GLY A 52 1.22 -11.56 -0.77
CA GLY A 52 2.37 -12.28 -1.31
C GLY A 52 2.39 -13.71 -0.81
N MET A 53 2.04 -14.65 -1.68
CA MET A 53 2.11 -16.08 -1.38
C MET A 53 2.65 -16.81 -2.60
N ASP A 54 3.56 -17.74 -2.37
CA ASP A 54 4.10 -18.61 -3.40
C ASP A 54 4.23 -20.00 -2.81
N ASP A 55 3.52 -20.96 -3.41
CA ASP A 55 3.61 -22.37 -3.09
C ASP A 55 3.44 -22.65 -1.58
N LEU A 56 2.38 -22.09 -1.00
CA LEU A 56 2.01 -22.22 0.42
C LEU A 56 2.96 -21.49 1.38
N LYS A 57 3.84 -20.65 0.87
CA LYS A 57 4.73 -19.83 1.69
C LYS A 57 4.39 -18.36 1.54
N VAL A 58 4.33 -17.66 2.66
CA VAL A 58 4.16 -16.21 2.65
C VAL A 58 5.46 -15.58 2.16
N LEU A 59 5.35 -14.71 1.14
CA LEU A 59 6.50 -14.01 0.60
C LEU A 59 6.89 -12.83 1.49
N PRO A 60 8.18 -12.47 1.55
CA PRO A 60 8.58 -11.25 2.23
C PRO A 60 7.98 -10.03 1.54
N MET A 61 7.89 -8.92 2.26
CA MET A 61 7.26 -7.69 1.79
C MET A 61 7.83 -7.25 0.43
N GLU A 62 9.13 -7.37 0.22
CA GLU A 62 9.80 -6.96 -1.01
C GLU A 62 9.38 -7.78 -2.22
N LYS A 63 8.82 -8.94 -1.99
CA LYS A 63 8.36 -9.85 -3.05
C LYS A 63 6.83 -9.91 -3.15
N SER A 64 6.13 -9.11 -2.37
CA SER A 64 4.68 -9.00 -2.49
C SER A 64 4.30 -8.50 -3.89
N TYR A 65 3.13 -8.91 -4.37
CA TYR A 65 2.71 -8.59 -5.74
C TYR A 65 1.51 -7.66 -5.82
N ALA A 66 0.90 -7.33 -4.69
CA ALA A 66 -0.24 -6.42 -4.65
C ALA A 66 -0.43 -5.88 -3.24
N CYS A 67 -1.10 -4.73 -3.14
CA CYS A 67 -1.56 -4.24 -1.86
C CYS A 67 -3.01 -3.80 -1.98
N PHE A 68 -3.69 -3.72 -0.85
CA PHE A 68 -5.08 -3.32 -0.78
C PHE A 68 -5.31 -2.51 0.49
N LEU A 69 -6.35 -1.68 0.46
CA LEU A 69 -6.75 -0.93 1.65
C LEU A 69 -7.66 -1.81 2.50
N SER A 70 -7.26 -2.11 3.73
CA SER A 70 -8.04 -2.99 4.62
C SER A 70 -9.43 -2.46 4.88
N GLU A 71 -9.60 -1.16 5.02
CA GLU A 71 -10.89 -0.52 5.26
C GLU A 71 -11.81 -0.56 4.04
N LYS A 72 -11.23 -0.67 2.85
CA LYS A 72 -12.00 -0.76 1.60
C LYS A 72 -11.21 -1.57 0.57
N PRO A 73 -11.31 -2.91 0.61
CA PRO A 73 -10.45 -3.78 -0.21
C PRO A 73 -10.60 -3.62 -1.73
N SER A 74 -11.67 -2.96 -2.19
CA SER A 74 -11.81 -2.65 -3.61
C SER A 74 -10.75 -1.65 -4.09
N ILE A 75 -10.13 -0.90 -3.17
CA ILE A 75 -9.00 -0.04 -3.49
C ILE A 75 -7.74 -0.88 -3.35
N SER A 76 -7.14 -1.22 -4.50
CA SER A 76 -5.98 -2.10 -4.54
C SER A 76 -5.01 -1.66 -5.62
N LEU A 77 -3.79 -2.13 -5.53
CA LEU A 77 -2.72 -1.79 -6.47
C LEU A 77 -1.90 -3.04 -6.78
N TYR A 78 -1.80 -3.38 -8.05
CA TYR A 78 -0.94 -4.45 -8.52
C TYR A 78 0.47 -3.91 -8.78
N PHE A 79 1.46 -4.63 -8.28
CA PHE A 79 2.86 -4.23 -8.43
C PHE A 79 3.40 -4.79 -9.76
N SER A 80 3.15 -4.06 -10.84
CA SER A 80 3.61 -4.45 -12.17
C SER A 80 4.50 -3.34 -12.75
N LYS A 81 5.73 -3.68 -13.06
CA LYS A 81 6.69 -2.75 -13.66
C LYS A 81 6.95 -3.01 -15.14
N ASN A 82 6.12 -3.84 -15.76
CA ASN A 82 6.26 -4.14 -17.20
C ASN A 82 6.06 -2.90 -18.07
N ASN A 83 5.25 -1.96 -17.59
CA ASN A 83 5.02 -0.69 -18.29
C ASN A 83 5.21 0.44 -17.27
N PRO A 84 6.36 1.14 -17.29
CA PRO A 84 6.65 2.17 -16.29
C PRO A 84 5.65 3.32 -16.26
N LYS A 85 5.11 3.71 -17.41
CA LYS A 85 4.10 4.78 -17.47
C LYS A 85 2.81 4.36 -16.79
N LYS A 86 2.37 3.13 -17.05
CA LYS A 86 1.17 2.59 -16.45
C LYS A 86 1.35 2.37 -14.95
N TRP A 87 2.53 1.93 -14.55
CA TRP A 87 2.86 1.76 -13.13
C TRP A 87 2.74 3.09 -12.39
N LYS A 88 3.33 4.16 -12.92
CA LYS A 88 3.26 5.49 -12.30
C LYS A 88 1.83 5.99 -12.20
N LYS A 89 1.03 5.79 -13.24
CA LYS A 89 -0.38 6.21 -13.24
C LYS A 89 -1.18 5.45 -12.21
N ASN A 90 -1.03 4.13 -12.16
CA ASN A 90 -1.75 3.29 -11.21
C ASN A 90 -1.39 3.63 -9.77
N LEU A 91 -0.10 3.86 -9.52
CA LEU A 91 0.39 4.24 -8.21
C LEU A 91 -0.20 5.58 -7.75
N GLU A 92 -0.23 6.57 -8.64
CA GLU A 92 -0.82 7.88 -8.36
C GLU A 92 -2.30 7.76 -8.04
N GLU A 93 -3.05 7.03 -8.87
CA GLU A 93 -4.49 6.82 -8.67
C GLU A 93 -4.78 6.11 -7.35
N PHE A 94 -3.96 5.12 -7.01
CA PHE A 94 -4.12 4.39 -5.76
C PHE A 94 -4.02 5.34 -4.55
N VAL A 95 -2.98 6.16 -4.52
CA VAL A 95 -2.74 7.08 -3.40
C VAL A 95 -3.82 8.17 -3.35
N LEU A 96 -4.28 8.66 -4.52
CA LEU A 96 -5.40 9.61 -4.55
C LEU A 96 -6.68 9.01 -4.00
N ASN A 97 -6.93 7.73 -4.26
CA ASN A 97 -8.09 7.04 -3.71
C ASN A 97 -8.04 6.91 -2.19
N LEU A 98 -6.84 6.80 -1.61
CA LEU A 98 -6.69 6.80 -0.16
C LEU A 98 -7.18 8.11 0.45
N ASN A 99 -6.88 9.23 -0.18
CA ASN A 99 -7.35 10.54 0.27
C ASN A 99 -8.88 10.60 0.26
N SER A 100 -9.51 10.06 -0.78
CA SER A 100 -10.97 10.02 -0.88
C SER A 100 -11.61 9.25 0.28
N VAL A 101 -11.02 8.14 0.68
CA VAL A 101 -11.54 7.34 1.79
C VAL A 101 -11.50 8.11 3.10
N ILE A 102 -10.42 8.84 3.35
CA ILE A 102 -10.27 9.65 4.56
C ILE A 102 -11.36 10.75 4.60
N PHE A 103 -11.59 11.42 3.48
CA PHE A 103 -12.64 12.46 3.43
C PHE A 103 -14.03 11.87 3.63
N ASP A 104 -14.30 10.69 3.09
CA ASP A 104 -15.60 10.04 3.22
C ASP A 104 -15.90 9.60 4.65
N LYS A 105 -14.89 9.42 5.49
CA LYS A 105 -15.07 9.03 6.90
C LYS A 105 -15.39 10.20 7.83
N ILE A 106 -15.37 11.39 7.30
CA ILE A 106 -15.73 12.60 8.05
C ILE A 106 -17.24 12.86 7.88
#